data_68caf070403f1898b84434903d050a9e
#
_entry.id   68caf070403f1898b84434903d050a9e
#
_cell.length_a   1.000
_cell.length_b   1.000
_cell.length_c   1.000
_cell.angle_alpha   90.00
_cell.angle_beta   90.00
_cell.angle_gamma   90.00
#
_symmetry.space_group_name_H-M   'P 1'
#
loop_
_entity.id
_entity.type
_entity.pdbx_description
1 polymer ?
#
loop_
_entity_poly.entity_id
_entity_poly.type
_entity_poly.pdbx_seq_one_letter_code
_entity_poly.pdbx_strand_id
1 'polypeptide(L)'
;AQKNRTDYIRRALERGKYVISDTPMTLNPEEMEELFALAREHRVVLVEKLTLVYLRAFTQLVWLTHGALVGDVVAVKCAVSQDDFEGGKNFNETVSQALCACIKLLGKDYLEVNTNAVKCSDGEFIYDMITVKYPRALATIEIGTTVDVENELVIIGSKGRITVPNDWWNTGYFEAKVEGQEFLKRYSFNFEGNGLRYLLQELMIM
;
A
#
# COMPACT_ATOMS: atom_id res chain seq x y z
N ALA A 1 17.19 8.89 11.19
CA ALA A 1 16.65 7.64 11.75
C ALA A 1 16.78 6.45 10.80
N GLN A 2 16.64 6.61 9.47
CA GLN A 2 16.76 5.50 8.50
C GLN A 2 18.16 4.90 8.42
N LYS A 3 19.22 5.70 8.56
CA LYS A 3 20.61 5.29 8.33
C LYS A 3 21.12 4.13 9.22
N ASN A 4 20.44 3.85 10.33
CA ASN A 4 20.83 2.78 11.26
C ASN A 4 19.75 1.68 11.38
N ARG A 5 18.64 1.76 10.61
CA ARG A 5 17.53 0.82 10.74
C ARG A 5 17.96 -0.60 10.36
N THR A 6 18.62 -0.76 9.21
CA THR A 6 19.08 -2.05 8.72
C THR A 6 20.08 -2.71 9.66
N ASP A 7 20.96 -1.94 10.31
CA ASP A 7 21.89 -2.47 11.33
C ASP A 7 21.16 -3.01 12.56
N TYR A 8 20.12 -2.32 13.03
CA TYR A 8 19.33 -2.82 14.16
C TYR A 8 18.56 -4.08 13.80
N ILE A 9 17.99 -4.14 12.61
CA ILE A 9 17.29 -5.33 12.10
C ILE A 9 18.28 -6.50 12.02
N ARG A 10 19.44 -6.33 11.39
CA ARG A 10 20.49 -7.35 11.28
C ARG A 10 20.87 -7.92 12.64
N ARG A 11 21.20 -7.05 13.59
CA ARG A 11 21.58 -7.44 14.95
C ARG A 11 20.47 -8.16 15.71
N ALA A 12 19.21 -7.86 15.46
CA ALA A 12 18.08 -8.55 16.05
C ALA A 12 17.91 -9.96 15.46
N LEU A 13 18.00 -10.09 14.14
CA LEU A 13 17.90 -11.35 13.41
C LEU A 13 19.03 -12.31 13.83
N GLU A 14 20.28 -11.83 13.88
CA GLU A 14 21.46 -12.60 14.36
C GLU A 14 21.28 -13.15 15.78
N ARG A 15 20.46 -12.48 16.59
CA ARG A 15 20.10 -12.95 17.95
C ARG A 15 18.84 -13.79 18.01
N GLY A 16 18.35 -14.25 16.87
CA GLY A 16 17.15 -15.08 16.78
C GLY A 16 15.87 -14.37 17.19
N LYS A 17 15.76 -13.03 16.99
CA LYS A 17 14.57 -12.25 17.30
C LYS A 17 13.67 -12.08 16.08
N TYR A 18 12.38 -12.18 16.30
CA TYR A 18 11.38 -11.77 15.31
C TYR A 18 11.36 -10.24 15.19
N VAL A 19 11.28 -9.75 13.99
CA VAL A 19 11.40 -8.30 13.71
C VAL A 19 10.20 -7.81 12.91
N ILE A 20 9.57 -6.76 13.42
CA ILE A 20 8.62 -5.92 12.68
C ILE A 20 9.31 -4.58 12.47
N SER A 21 9.53 -4.20 11.23
CA SER A 21 10.13 -2.91 10.86
C SER A 21 9.08 -1.96 10.33
N ASP A 22 9.25 -0.67 10.60
CA ASP A 22 8.49 0.36 9.88
C ASP A 22 8.85 0.35 8.39
N THR A 23 7.93 0.82 7.59
CA THR A 23 8.00 0.88 6.12
C THR A 23 8.58 2.21 5.65
N PRO A 24 9.41 2.21 4.60
CA PRO A 24 10.14 1.08 4.04
C PRO A 24 11.28 0.64 4.97
N MET A 25 11.52 -0.66 5.05
CA MET A 25 12.60 -1.24 5.84
C MET A 25 13.96 -0.72 5.40
N THR A 26 14.18 -0.73 4.10
CA THR A 26 15.32 -0.13 3.41
C THR A 26 14.90 0.35 2.01
N LEU A 27 15.69 1.24 1.41
CA LEU A 27 15.54 1.67 0.02
C LEU A 27 16.53 0.96 -0.92
N ASN A 28 17.34 0.04 -0.38
CA ASN A 28 18.32 -0.73 -1.13
C ASN A 28 17.83 -2.18 -1.30
N PRO A 29 17.57 -2.64 -2.54
CA PRO A 29 17.09 -4.00 -2.81
C PRO A 29 18.05 -5.09 -2.32
N GLU A 30 19.37 -4.90 -2.48
CA GLU A 30 20.38 -5.86 -2.06
C GLU A 30 20.38 -6.04 -0.53
N GLU A 31 20.28 -4.94 0.23
CA GLU A 31 20.12 -5.01 1.69
C GLU A 31 18.83 -5.74 2.09
N MET A 32 17.74 -5.51 1.36
CA MET A 32 16.47 -6.20 1.61
C MET A 32 16.65 -7.72 1.45
N GLU A 33 17.26 -8.15 0.36
CA GLU A 33 17.52 -9.58 0.09
C GLU A 33 18.40 -10.20 1.16
N GLU A 34 19.48 -9.52 1.58
CA GLU A 34 20.35 -9.95 2.66
C GLU A 34 19.61 -10.13 3.98
N LEU A 35 18.78 -9.16 4.37
CA LEU A 35 18.01 -9.23 5.61
C LEU A 35 17.00 -10.39 5.60
N PHE A 36 16.32 -10.63 4.49
CA PHE A 36 15.43 -11.78 4.34
C PHE A 36 16.21 -13.12 4.29
N ALA A 37 17.38 -13.16 3.71
CA ALA A 37 18.25 -14.33 3.74
C ALA A 37 18.67 -14.66 5.19
N LEU A 38 19.09 -13.64 5.94
CA LEU A 38 19.48 -13.77 7.34
C LEU A 38 18.31 -14.25 8.22
N ALA A 39 17.11 -13.69 7.99
CA ALA A 39 15.91 -14.14 8.71
C ALA A 39 15.61 -15.63 8.45
N ARG A 40 15.74 -16.10 7.20
CA ARG A 40 15.59 -17.52 6.85
C ARG A 40 16.64 -18.41 7.51
N GLU A 41 17.90 -17.97 7.50
CA GLU A 41 19.03 -18.68 8.13
C GLU A 41 18.78 -18.92 9.63
N HIS A 42 18.34 -17.87 10.32
CA HIS A 42 18.05 -17.93 11.76
C HIS A 42 16.64 -18.48 12.09
N ARG A 43 15.83 -18.82 11.06
CA ARG A 43 14.46 -19.32 11.22
C ARG A 43 13.56 -18.38 12.04
N VAL A 44 13.68 -17.09 11.79
CA VAL A 44 12.89 -16.03 12.43
C VAL A 44 12.09 -15.26 11.39
N VAL A 45 11.05 -14.58 11.85
CA VAL A 45 10.18 -13.77 10.99
C VAL A 45 10.74 -12.34 10.91
N LEU A 46 10.84 -11.84 9.68
CA LEU A 46 11.09 -10.44 9.37
C LEU A 46 9.92 -9.92 8.53
N VAL A 47 9.27 -8.87 8.99
CA VAL A 47 8.08 -8.28 8.35
C VAL A 47 8.16 -6.77 8.35
N GLU A 48 7.72 -6.15 7.25
CA GLU A 48 7.41 -4.71 7.22
C GLU A 48 6.00 -4.44 7.75
N LYS A 49 5.83 -3.34 8.47
CA LYS A 49 4.56 -2.87 9.00
C LYS A 49 3.67 -2.26 7.90
N LEU A 50 3.31 -3.06 6.91
CA LEU A 50 2.32 -2.73 5.88
C LEU A 50 0.94 -3.18 6.36
N THR A 51 0.35 -2.44 7.30
CA THR A 51 -0.91 -2.85 7.98
C THR A 51 -2.07 -3.01 7.03
N LEU A 52 -2.11 -2.23 5.94
CA LEU A 52 -3.13 -2.27 4.90
C LEU A 52 -3.46 -3.71 4.44
N VAL A 53 -2.43 -4.53 4.17
CA VAL A 53 -2.63 -5.88 3.60
C VAL A 53 -3.30 -6.86 4.55
N TYR A 54 -3.37 -6.53 5.83
CA TYR A 54 -4.01 -7.35 6.88
C TYR A 54 -5.40 -6.85 7.24
N LEU A 55 -5.84 -5.70 6.69
CA LEU A 55 -7.19 -5.18 6.92
C LEU A 55 -8.23 -6.06 6.22
N ARG A 56 -9.26 -6.47 6.95
CA ARG A 56 -10.33 -7.30 6.40
C ARG A 56 -11.01 -6.67 5.18
N ALA A 57 -11.26 -5.36 5.24
CA ALA A 57 -11.83 -4.62 4.12
C ALA A 57 -10.93 -4.70 2.88
N PHE A 58 -9.62 -4.46 3.03
CA PHE A 58 -8.68 -4.50 1.93
C PHE A 58 -8.48 -5.92 1.37
N THR A 59 -8.37 -6.92 2.23
CA THR A 59 -8.28 -8.33 1.81
C THR A 59 -9.50 -8.74 1.00
N GLN A 60 -10.70 -8.38 1.46
CA GLN A 60 -11.93 -8.66 0.73
C GLN A 60 -12.03 -7.87 -0.58
N LEU A 61 -11.57 -6.61 -0.59
CA LEU A 61 -11.47 -5.78 -1.79
C LEU A 61 -10.62 -6.49 -2.87
N VAL A 62 -9.42 -6.93 -2.49
CA VAL A 62 -8.49 -7.66 -3.38
C VAL A 62 -9.15 -8.93 -3.91
N TRP A 63 -9.77 -9.72 -3.03
CA TRP A 63 -10.43 -10.97 -3.41
C TRP A 63 -11.59 -10.74 -4.41
N LEU A 64 -12.44 -9.75 -4.16
CA LEU A 64 -13.57 -9.41 -5.05
C LEU A 64 -13.08 -8.83 -6.38
N THR A 65 -11.99 -8.06 -6.37
CA THR A 65 -11.37 -7.52 -7.58
C THR A 65 -10.82 -8.65 -8.46
N HIS A 66 -10.08 -9.59 -7.88
CA HIS A 66 -9.59 -10.78 -8.60
C HIS A 66 -10.73 -11.73 -9.01
N GLY A 67 -11.84 -11.74 -8.28
CA GLY A 67 -13.08 -12.44 -8.64
C GLY A 67 -13.90 -11.73 -9.72
N ALA A 68 -13.34 -10.71 -10.37
CA ALA A 68 -13.93 -9.94 -11.47
C ALA A 68 -15.27 -9.27 -11.13
N LEU A 69 -15.45 -8.80 -9.87
CA LEU A 69 -16.65 -8.06 -9.45
C LEU A 69 -16.95 -6.86 -10.38
N VAL A 70 -15.91 -6.18 -10.85
CA VAL A 70 -16.02 -5.05 -11.79
C VAL A 70 -15.51 -5.39 -13.20
N GLY A 71 -15.39 -6.68 -13.51
CA GLY A 71 -14.80 -7.17 -14.77
C GLY A 71 -13.27 -7.07 -14.76
N ASP A 72 -12.67 -6.95 -15.96
CA ASP A 72 -11.22 -6.77 -16.11
C ASP A 72 -10.80 -5.40 -15.58
N VAL A 73 -9.83 -5.36 -14.66
CA VAL A 73 -9.31 -4.10 -14.14
C VAL A 73 -8.48 -3.38 -15.20
N VAL A 74 -8.82 -2.14 -15.48
CA VAL A 74 -8.14 -1.28 -16.45
C VAL A 74 -7.35 -0.15 -15.82
N ALA A 75 -7.74 0.28 -14.60
CA ALA A 75 -6.97 1.27 -13.85
C ALA A 75 -7.14 1.10 -12.34
N VAL A 76 -6.07 1.45 -11.61
CA VAL A 76 -6.06 1.66 -10.16
C VAL A 76 -5.52 3.06 -9.90
N LYS A 77 -6.24 3.85 -9.11
CA LYS A 77 -5.84 5.19 -8.70
C LYS A 77 -5.74 5.26 -7.19
N CYS A 78 -4.61 5.69 -6.67
CA CYS A 78 -4.38 5.97 -5.26
C CYS A 78 -4.07 7.45 -5.11
N ALA A 79 -4.79 8.16 -4.27
CA ALA A 79 -4.47 9.55 -3.92
C ALA A 79 -4.27 9.67 -2.41
N VAL A 80 -3.29 10.45 -1.99
CA VAL A 80 -2.93 10.64 -0.59
C VAL A 80 -2.52 12.09 -0.34
N SER A 81 -3.22 12.75 0.56
CA SER A 81 -2.74 13.98 1.19
C SER A 81 -1.78 13.59 2.31
N GLN A 82 -0.51 13.98 2.20
CA GLN A 82 0.54 13.48 3.11
C GLN A 82 0.35 13.95 4.54
N ASP A 83 -0.29 15.11 4.75
CA ASP A 83 -0.56 15.62 6.10
C ASP A 83 -1.58 14.75 6.87
N ASP A 84 -2.44 14.01 6.16
CA ASP A 84 -3.45 13.12 6.74
C ASP A 84 -2.93 11.69 6.99
N PHE A 85 -1.75 11.36 6.47
CA PHE A 85 -1.20 10.02 6.61
C PHE A 85 -0.59 9.80 8.01
N GLU A 86 -1.04 8.77 8.74
CA GLU A 86 -0.62 8.49 10.14
C GLU A 86 0.90 8.33 10.34
N GLY A 87 1.64 7.95 9.30
CA GLY A 87 3.10 7.85 9.31
C GLY A 87 3.82 9.18 9.37
N GLY A 88 3.09 10.30 9.36
CA GLY A 88 3.66 11.63 9.28
C GLY A 88 4.28 11.91 7.91
N LYS A 89 5.08 12.98 7.81
CA LYS A 89 5.67 13.49 6.55
C LYS A 89 6.76 12.58 5.96
N ASN A 90 6.52 11.26 5.90
CA ASN A 90 7.46 10.32 5.29
C ASN A 90 6.96 9.87 3.90
N PHE A 91 7.37 10.63 2.89
CA PHE A 91 7.06 10.35 1.48
C PHE A 91 7.27 8.87 1.09
N ASN A 92 8.40 8.27 1.51
CA ASN A 92 8.69 6.88 1.17
C ASN A 92 7.69 5.89 1.78
N GLU A 93 7.19 6.15 2.98
CA GLU A 93 6.16 5.32 3.61
C GLU A 93 4.84 5.41 2.85
N THR A 94 4.41 6.62 2.50
CA THR A 94 3.21 6.88 1.70
C THR A 94 3.27 6.17 0.35
N VAL A 95 4.39 6.34 -0.39
CA VAL A 95 4.62 5.65 -1.67
C VAL A 95 4.59 4.14 -1.51
N SER A 96 5.23 3.60 -0.47
CA SER A 96 5.28 2.15 -0.23
C SER A 96 3.89 1.55 0.03
N GLN A 97 3.04 2.24 0.79
CA GLN A 97 1.65 1.80 1.02
C GLN A 97 0.85 1.78 -0.30
N ALA A 98 0.95 2.84 -1.09
CA ALA A 98 0.24 2.95 -2.37
C ALA A 98 0.75 1.93 -3.40
N LEU A 99 2.05 1.73 -3.52
CA LEU A 99 2.64 0.70 -4.37
C LEU A 99 2.21 -0.70 -3.93
N CYS A 100 2.17 -0.96 -2.63
CA CYS A 100 1.69 -2.23 -2.09
C CYS A 100 0.24 -2.49 -2.49
N ALA A 101 -0.65 -1.48 -2.41
CA ALA A 101 -2.02 -1.60 -2.88
C ALA A 101 -2.08 -1.94 -4.38
N CYS A 102 -1.33 -1.22 -5.22
CA CYS A 102 -1.26 -1.48 -6.66
C CYS A 102 -0.77 -2.90 -6.97
N ILE A 103 0.29 -3.37 -6.30
CA ILE A 103 0.84 -4.71 -6.49
C ILE A 103 -0.16 -5.80 -6.06
N LYS A 104 -0.89 -5.59 -4.96
CA LYS A 104 -1.93 -6.53 -4.51
C LYS A 104 -3.10 -6.62 -5.49
N LEU A 105 -3.44 -5.53 -6.17
CA LEU A 105 -4.56 -5.44 -7.10
C LEU A 105 -4.20 -5.85 -8.53
N LEU A 106 -2.99 -5.54 -9.00
CA LEU A 106 -2.57 -5.70 -10.40
C LEU A 106 -1.43 -6.71 -10.60
N GLY A 107 -0.82 -7.18 -9.52
CA GLY A 107 0.35 -8.07 -9.58
C GLY A 107 1.68 -7.31 -9.63
N LYS A 108 2.77 -8.09 -9.77
CA LYS A 108 4.15 -7.57 -9.76
C LYS A 108 4.75 -7.34 -11.16
N ASP A 109 4.05 -7.80 -12.20
CA ASP A 109 4.59 -7.82 -13.56
C ASP A 109 4.30 -6.49 -14.28
N TYR A 110 4.85 -5.40 -13.76
CA TYR A 110 4.76 -4.08 -14.38
C TYR A 110 5.79 -3.94 -15.52
N LEU A 111 5.48 -3.04 -16.47
CA LEU A 111 6.30 -2.77 -17.65
C LEU A 111 7.17 -1.53 -17.50
N GLU A 112 6.64 -0.49 -16.85
CA GLU A 112 7.26 0.82 -16.79
C GLU A 112 6.76 1.60 -15.56
N VAL A 113 7.65 2.40 -14.98
CA VAL A 113 7.32 3.36 -13.91
C VAL A 113 7.80 4.74 -14.32
N ASN A 114 6.91 5.72 -14.27
CA ASN A 114 7.23 7.13 -14.52
C ASN A 114 6.82 7.98 -13.32
N THR A 115 7.60 9.01 -13.05
CA THR A 115 7.30 9.98 -11.99
C THR A 115 7.32 11.38 -12.54
N ASN A 116 6.34 12.20 -12.12
CA ASN A 116 6.26 13.60 -12.45
C ASN A 116 5.97 14.38 -11.16
N ALA A 117 6.81 15.35 -10.86
CA ALA A 117 6.72 16.12 -9.63
C ALA A 117 6.64 17.62 -9.91
N VAL A 118 5.82 18.30 -9.12
CA VAL A 118 5.75 19.76 -9.08
C VAL A 118 6.48 20.23 -7.84
N LYS A 119 7.36 21.22 -8.01
CA LYS A 119 8.13 21.84 -6.92
C LYS A 119 7.72 23.28 -6.75
N CYS A 120 7.79 23.78 -5.51
CA CYS A 120 7.69 25.20 -5.22
C CYS A 120 9.02 25.93 -5.47
N SER A 121 9.03 27.23 -5.30
CA SER A 121 10.17 28.11 -5.64
C SER A 121 11.42 27.84 -4.82
N ASP A 122 11.29 27.27 -3.62
CA ASP A 122 12.41 26.84 -2.75
C ASP A 122 12.94 25.44 -3.09
N GLY A 123 12.33 24.76 -4.07
CA GLY A 123 12.72 23.45 -4.55
C GLY A 123 12.09 22.26 -3.83
N GLU A 124 11.23 22.50 -2.84
CA GLU A 124 10.49 21.43 -2.16
C GLU A 124 9.37 20.88 -3.05
N PHE A 125 9.11 19.58 -2.93
CA PHE A 125 8.01 18.91 -3.61
C PHE A 125 6.67 19.32 -2.98
N ILE A 126 5.71 19.67 -3.83
CA ILE A 126 4.36 20.03 -3.41
C ILE A 126 3.33 19.02 -3.88
N TYR A 127 3.60 18.36 -5.02
CA TYR A 127 2.75 17.33 -5.59
C TYR A 127 3.58 16.36 -6.43
N ASP A 128 3.32 15.09 -6.28
CA ASP A 128 3.97 14.02 -7.04
C ASP A 128 2.92 13.10 -7.68
N MET A 129 3.14 12.72 -8.94
CA MET A 129 2.37 11.71 -9.63
C MET A 129 3.30 10.59 -10.10
N ILE A 130 3.04 9.37 -9.62
CA ILE A 130 3.72 8.15 -10.05
C ILE A 130 2.75 7.36 -10.91
N THR A 131 3.20 6.94 -12.09
CA THR A 131 2.44 6.08 -13.01
C THR A 131 3.14 4.75 -13.16
N VAL A 132 2.41 3.66 -12.98
CA VAL A 132 2.91 2.30 -13.16
C VAL A 132 2.11 1.63 -14.27
N LYS A 133 2.78 1.30 -15.37
CA LYS A 133 2.16 0.65 -16.52
C LYS A 133 2.24 -0.87 -16.40
N TYR A 134 1.11 -1.51 -16.53
CA TYR A 134 0.97 -2.96 -16.61
C TYR A 134 0.57 -3.38 -18.03
N PRO A 135 0.67 -4.66 -18.41
CA PRO A 135 0.30 -5.13 -19.75
C PRO A 135 -1.14 -4.79 -20.15
N ARG A 136 -2.07 -4.71 -19.19
CA ARG A 136 -3.51 -4.49 -19.44
C ARG A 136 -4.14 -3.44 -18.53
N ALA A 137 -3.36 -2.76 -17.69
CA ALA A 137 -3.84 -1.77 -16.74
C ALA A 137 -2.83 -0.65 -16.51
N LEU A 138 -3.31 0.45 -15.95
CA LEU A 138 -2.50 1.56 -15.49
C LEU A 138 -2.77 1.81 -14.01
N ALA A 139 -1.72 1.95 -13.20
CA ALA A 139 -1.85 2.48 -11.85
C ALA A 139 -1.32 3.92 -11.79
N THR A 140 -2.02 4.78 -11.06
CA THR A 140 -1.57 6.13 -10.73
C THR A 140 -1.55 6.32 -9.22
N ILE A 141 -0.49 6.95 -8.73
CA ILE A 141 -0.35 7.31 -7.32
C ILE A 141 -0.13 8.82 -7.29
N GLU A 142 -1.03 9.52 -6.64
CA GLU A 142 -0.99 10.97 -6.47
C GLU A 142 -0.69 11.30 -5.02
N ILE A 143 0.32 12.13 -4.77
CA ILE A 143 0.73 12.53 -3.42
C ILE A 143 0.78 14.04 -3.33
N GLY A 144 -0.13 14.61 -2.56
CA GLY A 144 -0.08 16.00 -2.17
C GLY A 144 0.78 16.14 -0.92
N THR A 145 1.95 16.81 -1.04
CA THR A 145 2.87 16.99 0.11
C THR A 145 2.51 18.22 0.92
N THR A 146 2.12 19.29 0.24
CA THR A 146 1.68 20.58 0.85
C THR A 146 0.40 21.10 0.21
N VAL A 147 -0.18 20.33 -0.70
CA VAL A 147 -1.48 20.60 -1.32
C VAL A 147 -2.43 19.46 -0.95
N ASP A 148 -3.67 19.82 -0.73
CA ASP A 148 -4.72 18.88 -0.41
C ASP A 148 -5.11 18.10 -1.67
N VAL A 149 -5.17 16.77 -1.54
CA VAL A 149 -5.73 15.85 -2.52
C VAL A 149 -6.74 14.95 -1.84
N GLU A 150 -7.79 14.56 -2.54
CA GLU A 150 -8.79 13.67 -1.95
C GLU A 150 -8.18 12.28 -1.69
N ASN A 151 -8.18 11.87 -0.41
CA ASN A 151 -7.65 10.56 0.00
C ASN A 151 -8.57 9.44 -0.48
N GLU A 152 -8.29 8.85 -1.63
CA GLU A 152 -9.10 7.76 -2.16
C GLU A 152 -8.28 6.68 -2.87
N LEU A 153 -8.82 5.46 -2.88
CA LEU A 153 -8.39 4.38 -3.76
C LEU A 153 -9.54 4.00 -4.68
N VAL A 154 -9.34 4.13 -5.99
CA VAL A 154 -10.35 3.79 -7.01
C VAL A 154 -9.84 2.69 -7.91
N ILE A 155 -10.65 1.64 -8.06
CA ILE A 155 -10.40 0.53 -9.00
C ILE A 155 -11.44 0.67 -10.12
N ILE A 156 -10.97 0.81 -11.35
CA ILE A 156 -11.80 0.93 -12.53
C ILE A 156 -11.69 -0.37 -13.33
N GLY A 157 -12.82 -1.02 -13.52
CA GLY A 157 -12.92 -2.24 -14.32
C GLY A 157 -13.81 -2.05 -15.53
N SER A 158 -13.81 -3.04 -16.42
CA SER A 158 -14.60 -3.05 -17.66
C SER A 158 -16.13 -3.10 -17.42
N LYS A 159 -16.57 -3.48 -16.21
CA LYS A 159 -17.99 -3.62 -15.83
C LYS A 159 -18.37 -2.82 -14.57
N GLY A 160 -17.54 -1.90 -14.15
CA GLY A 160 -17.85 -1.09 -12.99
C GLY A 160 -16.62 -0.49 -12.32
N ARG A 161 -16.83 0.03 -11.12
CA ARG A 161 -15.75 0.60 -10.30
C ARG A 161 -15.94 0.26 -8.84
N ILE A 162 -14.83 0.23 -8.10
CA ILE A 162 -14.81 0.17 -6.65
C ILE A 162 -14.14 1.45 -6.15
N THR A 163 -14.69 2.05 -5.12
CA THR A 163 -14.13 3.24 -4.46
C THR A 163 -13.95 2.95 -2.97
N VAL A 164 -12.76 3.22 -2.48
CA VAL A 164 -12.46 3.25 -1.05
C VAL A 164 -12.24 4.72 -0.70
N PRO A 165 -13.22 5.39 -0.07
CA PRO A 165 -13.11 6.80 0.24
C PRO A 165 -12.30 7.04 1.51
N ASN A 166 -11.82 8.27 1.68
CA ASN A 166 -11.04 8.74 2.83
C ASN A 166 -9.79 7.88 3.05
N ASP A 167 -9.32 7.78 4.24
CA ASP A 167 -8.10 7.05 4.62
C ASP A 167 -8.10 5.59 4.16
N TRP A 168 -8.02 5.37 2.85
CA TRP A 168 -8.11 4.05 2.22
C TRP A 168 -7.07 3.05 2.77
N TRP A 169 -5.94 3.54 3.28
CA TRP A 169 -4.90 2.73 3.94
C TRP A 169 -5.32 2.20 5.31
N ASN A 170 -6.41 2.71 5.86
CA ASN A 170 -6.95 2.35 7.18
C ASN A 170 -8.47 2.08 7.13
N THR A 171 -8.96 1.64 5.97
CA THR A 171 -10.40 1.53 5.72
C THR A 171 -11.07 0.35 6.41
N GLY A 172 -12.31 0.58 6.85
CA GLY A 172 -13.26 -0.44 7.27
C GLY A 172 -14.32 -0.78 6.22
N TYR A 173 -14.36 -0.08 5.07
CA TYR A 173 -15.39 -0.32 4.05
C TYR A 173 -14.93 0.14 2.66
N PHE A 174 -15.63 -0.33 1.64
CA PHE A 174 -15.54 0.16 0.27
C PHE A 174 -16.90 0.08 -0.42
N GLU A 175 -17.02 0.77 -1.53
CA GLU A 175 -18.25 0.86 -2.31
C GLU A 175 -18.00 0.39 -3.75
N ALA A 176 -18.92 -0.40 -4.28
CA ALA A 176 -18.85 -0.88 -5.65
C ALA A 176 -20.08 -0.46 -6.43
N LYS A 177 -19.86 0.07 -7.65
CA LYS A 177 -20.89 0.29 -8.65
C LYS A 177 -20.60 -0.65 -9.82
N VAL A 178 -21.51 -1.60 -10.05
CA VAL A 178 -21.36 -2.62 -11.09
C VAL A 178 -22.40 -2.38 -12.17
N GLU A 179 -22.03 -2.65 -13.42
CA GLU A 179 -22.93 -2.55 -14.56
C GLU A 179 -24.19 -3.40 -14.33
N GLY A 180 -25.36 -2.85 -14.68
CA GLY A 180 -26.66 -3.50 -14.50
C GLY A 180 -27.20 -3.45 -13.06
N GLN A 181 -26.46 -2.89 -12.10
CA GLN A 181 -26.98 -2.63 -10.75
C GLN A 181 -27.43 -1.17 -10.62
N GLU A 182 -28.64 -0.98 -10.13
CA GLU A 182 -29.23 0.36 -9.96
C GLU A 182 -28.54 1.15 -8.85
N PHE A 183 -28.15 0.45 -7.77
CA PHE A 183 -27.61 1.06 -6.57
C PHE A 183 -26.13 0.73 -6.36
N LEU A 184 -25.44 1.67 -5.71
CA LEU A 184 -24.09 1.48 -5.21
C LEU A 184 -24.15 0.52 -4.01
N LYS A 185 -23.31 -0.51 -4.02
CA LYS A 185 -23.23 -1.51 -2.95
C LYS A 185 -22.05 -1.21 -2.03
N ARG A 186 -22.33 -1.04 -0.73
CA ARG A 186 -21.31 -0.89 0.31
C ARG A 186 -20.99 -2.23 0.94
N TYR A 187 -19.68 -2.49 1.10
CA TYR A 187 -19.12 -3.62 1.83
C TYR A 187 -18.41 -3.09 3.07
N SER A 188 -18.94 -3.41 4.25
CA SER A 188 -18.43 -2.89 5.53
C SER A 188 -17.89 -4.03 6.39
N PHE A 189 -16.80 -3.79 7.08
CA PHE A 189 -16.09 -4.73 7.94
C PHE A 189 -15.74 -4.05 9.27
N ASN A 190 -15.79 -4.79 10.34
CA ASN A 190 -15.34 -4.26 11.63
C ASN A 190 -13.84 -3.96 11.56
N PHE A 191 -13.51 -2.75 11.95
CA PHE A 191 -12.15 -2.25 12.04
C PHE A 191 -11.90 -1.72 13.44
N GLU A 192 -10.78 -2.12 14.04
CA GLU A 192 -10.39 -1.68 15.38
C GLU A 192 -8.91 -1.27 15.39
N GLY A 193 -8.64 -0.10 15.93
CA GLY A 193 -7.29 0.46 16.05
C GLY A 193 -6.71 0.91 14.69
N ASN A 194 -5.40 0.77 14.52
CA ASN A 194 -4.64 1.22 13.35
C ASN A 194 -4.12 0.05 12.48
N GLY A 195 -4.75 -1.10 12.53
CA GLY A 195 -4.38 -2.26 11.73
C GLY A 195 -3.23 -3.12 12.29
N LEU A 196 -2.42 -2.63 13.24
CA LEU A 196 -1.30 -3.40 13.83
C LEU A 196 -1.77 -4.70 14.48
N ARG A 197 -2.94 -4.69 15.10
CA ARG A 197 -3.58 -5.86 15.68
C ARG A 197 -3.71 -7.02 14.68
N TYR A 198 -4.12 -6.73 13.45
CA TYR A 198 -4.33 -7.76 12.42
C TYR A 198 -3.00 -8.32 11.93
N LEU A 199 -1.99 -7.47 11.77
CA LEU A 199 -0.61 -7.91 11.49
C LEU A 199 -0.10 -8.87 12.57
N LEU A 200 -0.28 -8.52 13.86
CA LEU A 200 0.17 -9.36 14.99
C LEU A 200 -0.59 -10.70 15.02
N GLN A 201 -1.86 -10.73 14.70
CA GLN A 201 -2.64 -11.96 14.63
C GLN A 201 -2.09 -12.91 13.56
N GLU A 202 -1.74 -12.41 12.38
CA GLU A 202 -1.14 -13.23 11.31
C GLU A 202 0.24 -13.76 11.72
N LEU A 203 1.07 -12.93 12.38
CA LEU A 203 2.39 -13.37 12.87
C LEU A 203 2.30 -14.48 13.93
N MET A 204 1.21 -14.56 14.68
CA MET A 204 1.00 -15.64 15.69
C MET A 204 0.61 -16.98 15.05
N ILE A 205 0.23 -16.99 13.79
CA ILE A 205 -0.21 -18.18 13.05
C ILE A 205 0.93 -18.74 12.18
N MET A 206 1.93 -17.91 11.84
CA MET A 206 3.14 -18.30 11.11
C MET A 206 4.12 -19.09 11.99
#